data_a96631b43c9959bff3fe0d6349008f3d
#
_entry.id   a96631b43c9959bff3fe0d6349008f3d
#
_cell.length_a   1.000
_cell.length_b   1.000
_cell.length_c   1.000
_cell.angle_alpha   90.00
_cell.angle_beta   90.00
_cell.angle_gamma   90.00
#
_symmetry.space_group_name_H-M   'P 1'
#
loop_
_entity.id
_entity.type
_entity.pdbx_description
1 polymer ?
#
loop_
_entity_poly.entity_id
_entity_poly.type
_entity_poly.pdbx_seq_one_letter_code
_entity_poly.pdbx_strand_id
1 'polypeptide(L)'
;DSRAPRDGRYIEKIGTYNPNTNPATIDLKFDRALYWLMTGAQPTDTASRILSYKGVLLKKHLLEGVKKGAFDEAAAEAKFEAWMKEKEAKIQAKIQKLAQAGDAAAKAALEAEAKVRAAKEEIIAKKKAELAAAEAAKKAEEEAAAAPEEAAAEAPAAE
;
A
#
# COMPACT_ATOMS: atom_id res chain seq x y z
N ASP A 1 18.82 14.26 -25.59
CA ASP A 1 19.11 14.95 -26.85
C ASP A 1 18.00 14.66 -27.86
N SER A 2 17.41 15.69 -28.46
CA SER A 2 16.31 15.55 -29.43
C SER A 2 16.72 14.82 -30.74
N ARG A 3 18.02 14.70 -31.01
CA ARG A 3 18.56 14.03 -32.18
C ARG A 3 18.73 12.53 -32.03
N ALA A 4 18.60 12.00 -30.82
CA ALA A 4 18.74 10.58 -30.54
C ALA A 4 17.38 9.97 -30.18
N PRO A 5 17.13 8.67 -30.49
CA PRO A 5 15.94 7.97 -30.02
C PRO A 5 15.93 7.85 -28.48
N ARG A 6 14.76 7.50 -27.91
CA ARG A 6 14.58 7.38 -26.45
C ARG A 6 15.66 6.55 -25.75
N ASP A 7 16.03 5.41 -26.32
CA ASP A 7 17.00 4.48 -25.76
C ASP A 7 18.40 4.66 -26.36
N GLY A 8 18.61 5.76 -27.09
CA GLY A 8 19.86 6.09 -27.73
C GLY A 8 20.85 6.81 -26.83
N ARG A 9 21.86 7.42 -27.49
CA ARG A 9 22.91 8.16 -26.80
C ARG A 9 22.35 9.38 -26.06
N TYR A 10 22.65 9.50 -24.79
CA TYR A 10 22.31 10.67 -23.96
C TYR A 10 23.58 11.37 -23.46
N ILE A 11 23.49 12.65 -23.12
CA ILE A 11 24.61 13.46 -22.65
C ILE A 11 24.90 13.17 -21.18
N GLU A 12 23.88 13.26 -20.33
CA GLU A 12 23.99 13.05 -18.90
C GLU A 12 22.66 12.56 -18.31
N LYS A 13 22.73 11.64 -17.32
CA LYS A 13 21.59 11.23 -16.52
C LYS A 13 21.40 12.19 -15.35
N ILE A 14 20.33 12.97 -15.35
CA ILE A 14 20.01 13.96 -14.32
C ILE A 14 19.10 13.41 -13.19
N GLY A 15 18.50 12.25 -13.38
CA GLY A 15 17.66 11.65 -12.34
C GLY A 15 16.82 10.48 -12.82
N THR A 16 15.98 10.00 -11.91
CA THR A 16 15.01 8.93 -12.15
C THR A 16 13.62 9.34 -11.67
N TYR A 17 12.60 8.84 -12.34
CA TYR A 17 11.19 9.04 -12.02
C TYR A 17 10.47 7.70 -11.95
N ASN A 18 9.84 7.40 -10.82
CA ASN A 18 9.01 6.22 -10.64
C ASN A 18 7.55 6.63 -10.38
N PRO A 19 6.64 6.41 -11.33
CA PRO A 19 5.22 6.72 -11.17
C PRO A 19 4.44 5.69 -10.35
N ASN A 20 5.00 4.48 -10.13
CA ASN A 20 4.29 3.36 -9.50
C ASN A 20 4.10 3.54 -7.98
N THR A 21 4.79 4.49 -7.37
CA THR A 21 4.65 4.85 -5.96
C THR A 21 3.66 5.99 -5.77
N ASN A 22 2.97 6.03 -4.63
CA ASN A 22 2.09 7.15 -4.30
C ASN A 22 2.46 7.74 -2.93
N PRO A 23 3.03 8.96 -2.88
CA PRO A 23 3.38 9.84 -4.01
C PRO A 23 4.51 9.29 -4.88
N ALA A 24 4.56 9.72 -6.15
CA ALA A 24 5.60 9.30 -7.09
C ALA A 24 7.01 9.63 -6.57
N THR A 25 7.93 8.67 -6.71
CA THR A 25 9.32 8.85 -6.27
C THR A 25 10.12 9.53 -7.38
N ILE A 26 10.71 10.67 -7.04
CA ILE A 26 11.54 11.46 -7.95
C ILE A 26 12.90 11.66 -7.30
N ASP A 27 13.92 11.04 -7.87
CA ASP A 27 15.32 11.27 -7.52
C ASP A 27 15.95 12.13 -8.61
N LEU A 28 16.37 13.34 -8.26
CA LEU A 28 16.85 14.35 -9.20
C LEU A 28 18.12 15.01 -8.67
N LYS A 29 19.16 15.05 -9.50
CA LYS A 29 20.35 15.87 -9.28
C LYS A 29 20.00 17.34 -9.56
N PHE A 30 19.57 18.05 -8.51
CA PHE A 30 18.97 19.38 -8.60
C PHE A 30 19.88 20.38 -9.32
N ASP A 31 21.16 20.43 -8.94
CA ASP A 31 22.13 21.40 -9.48
C ASP A 31 22.41 21.15 -10.97
N ARG A 32 22.48 19.87 -11.37
CA ARG A 32 22.70 19.54 -12.78
C ARG A 32 21.46 19.86 -13.63
N ALA A 33 20.27 19.61 -13.12
CA ALA A 33 19.03 19.98 -13.78
C ALA A 33 18.92 21.50 -13.96
N LEU A 34 19.25 22.27 -12.91
CA LEU A 34 19.29 23.73 -12.94
C LEU A 34 20.32 24.25 -13.94
N TYR A 35 21.54 23.68 -13.94
CA TYR A 35 22.60 24.03 -14.90
C TYR A 35 22.12 23.90 -16.34
N TRP A 36 21.54 22.74 -16.70
CA TRP A 36 21.05 22.52 -18.08
C TRP A 36 19.94 23.49 -18.46
N LEU A 37 19.03 23.80 -17.55
CA LEU A 37 17.97 24.80 -17.79
C LEU A 37 18.53 26.22 -17.98
N MET A 38 19.58 26.57 -17.23
CA MET A 38 20.23 27.89 -17.36
C MET A 38 21.05 28.00 -18.64
N THR A 39 21.59 26.88 -19.15
CA THR A 39 22.31 26.81 -20.44
C THR A 39 21.35 26.83 -21.64
N GLY A 40 20.02 26.77 -21.43
CA GLY A 40 19.02 26.89 -22.49
C GLY A 40 18.42 25.55 -22.95
N ALA A 41 18.62 24.46 -22.20
CA ALA A 41 17.94 23.20 -22.50
C ALA A 41 16.43 23.36 -22.36
N GLN A 42 15.68 22.88 -23.38
CA GLN A 42 14.22 22.89 -23.38
C GLN A 42 13.68 21.54 -22.92
N PRO A 43 13.02 21.46 -21.76
CA PRO A 43 12.38 20.24 -21.30
C PRO A 43 11.10 19.96 -22.10
N THR A 44 10.78 18.68 -22.26
CA THR A 44 9.46 18.26 -22.73
C THR A 44 8.41 18.58 -21.66
N ASP A 45 7.11 18.55 -21.99
CA ASP A 45 6.03 18.87 -21.05
C ASP A 45 6.05 18.01 -19.79
N THR A 46 6.29 16.71 -19.96
CA THR A 46 6.42 15.78 -18.82
C THR A 46 7.62 16.12 -17.94
N ALA A 47 8.80 16.36 -18.54
CA ALA A 47 9.99 16.77 -17.82
C ALA A 47 9.80 18.11 -17.11
N SER A 48 9.15 19.07 -17.76
CA SER A 48 8.81 20.38 -17.18
C SER A 48 7.95 20.24 -15.93
N ARG A 49 6.93 19.39 -15.95
CA ARG A 49 6.09 19.12 -14.78
C ARG A 49 6.86 18.49 -13.63
N ILE A 50 7.76 17.53 -13.91
CA ILE A 50 8.62 16.91 -12.89
C ILE A 50 9.58 17.95 -12.28
N LEU A 51 10.21 18.76 -13.11
CA LEU A 51 11.12 19.84 -12.68
C LEU A 51 10.40 20.92 -11.87
N SER A 52 9.17 21.27 -12.26
CA SER A 52 8.30 22.17 -11.51
C SER A 52 7.93 21.57 -10.15
N TYR A 53 7.59 20.27 -10.12
CA TYR A 53 7.25 19.58 -8.87
C TYR A 53 8.40 19.61 -7.87
N LYS A 54 9.64 19.45 -8.32
CA LYS A 54 10.86 19.54 -7.49
C LYS A 54 11.36 20.97 -7.26
N GLY A 55 10.76 22.00 -7.89
CA GLY A 55 11.10 23.40 -7.67
C GLY A 55 12.27 23.93 -8.52
N VAL A 56 12.81 23.14 -9.45
CA VAL A 56 13.94 23.59 -10.29
C VAL A 56 13.55 24.79 -11.16
N LEU A 57 12.33 24.78 -11.73
CA LEU A 57 11.84 25.89 -12.53
C LEU A 57 11.64 27.16 -11.69
N LEU A 58 11.19 27.01 -10.43
CA LEU A 58 11.07 28.13 -9.51
C LEU A 58 12.45 28.73 -9.19
N LYS A 59 13.45 27.89 -8.86
CA LYS A 59 14.82 28.37 -8.60
C LYS A 59 15.40 29.10 -9.80
N LYS A 60 15.20 28.55 -11.03
CA LYS A 60 15.58 29.24 -12.27
C LYS A 60 14.94 30.61 -12.35
N HIS A 61 13.63 30.72 -12.17
CA HIS A 61 12.89 31.99 -12.22
C HIS A 61 13.40 33.02 -11.20
N LEU A 62 13.67 32.57 -9.97
CA LEU A 62 14.24 33.43 -8.93
C LEU A 62 15.63 33.92 -9.30
N LEU A 63 16.51 33.06 -9.81
CA LEU A 63 17.86 33.47 -10.28
C LEU A 63 17.82 34.44 -11.46
N GLU A 64 16.88 34.24 -12.38
CA GLU A 64 16.66 35.20 -13.47
C GLU A 64 16.14 36.55 -12.94
N GLY A 65 15.31 36.55 -11.89
CA GLY A 65 14.86 37.75 -11.20
C GLY A 65 16.01 38.52 -10.56
N VAL A 66 16.94 37.84 -9.88
CA VAL A 66 18.18 38.42 -9.34
C VAL A 66 19.02 39.04 -10.45
N LYS A 67 19.24 38.35 -11.57
CA LYS A 67 19.97 38.87 -12.72
C LYS A 67 19.34 40.12 -13.32
N LYS A 68 18.01 40.25 -13.26
CA LYS A 68 17.26 41.42 -13.72
C LYS A 68 17.17 42.54 -12.68
N GLY A 69 17.74 42.35 -11.48
CA GLY A 69 17.72 43.32 -10.40
C GLY A 69 16.36 43.50 -9.68
N ALA A 70 15.46 42.51 -9.80
CA ALA A 70 14.14 42.58 -9.18
C ALA A 70 14.18 42.40 -7.65
N PHE A 71 15.16 41.62 -7.14
CA PHE A 71 15.38 41.37 -5.72
C PHE A 71 16.77 40.75 -5.50
N ASP A 72 17.25 40.78 -4.26
CA ASP A 72 18.55 40.25 -3.86
C ASP A 72 18.56 38.70 -3.82
N GLU A 73 19.75 38.13 -3.89
CA GLU A 73 19.98 36.69 -3.83
C GLU A 73 19.46 36.07 -2.52
N ALA A 74 19.69 36.74 -1.38
CA ALA A 74 19.18 36.32 -0.08
C ALA A 74 17.64 36.26 -0.06
N ALA A 75 16.96 37.21 -0.69
CA ALA A 75 15.52 37.21 -0.82
C ALA A 75 15.00 36.09 -1.74
N ALA A 76 15.77 35.75 -2.78
CA ALA A 76 15.46 34.61 -3.66
C ALA A 76 15.56 33.28 -2.92
N GLU A 77 16.60 33.09 -2.12
CA GLU A 77 16.79 31.90 -1.31
C GLU A 77 15.71 31.74 -0.25
N ALA A 78 15.39 32.80 0.49
CA ALA A 78 14.32 32.78 1.48
C ALA A 78 12.95 32.38 0.87
N LYS A 79 12.63 32.91 -0.32
CA LYS A 79 11.39 32.54 -1.06
C LYS A 79 11.41 31.09 -1.49
N PHE A 80 12.56 30.59 -1.94
CA PHE A 80 12.70 29.18 -2.36
C PHE A 80 12.55 28.23 -1.17
N GLU A 81 13.20 28.52 -0.04
CA GLU A 81 13.10 27.71 1.18
C GLU A 81 11.68 27.69 1.75
N ALA A 82 11.01 28.83 1.78
CA ALA A 82 9.61 28.90 2.22
C ALA A 82 8.71 28.01 1.36
N TRP A 83 8.89 28.05 0.05
CA TRP A 83 8.16 27.20 -0.88
C TRP A 83 8.47 25.71 -0.66
N MET A 84 9.76 25.34 -0.46
CA MET A 84 10.18 23.97 -0.19
C MET A 84 9.53 23.42 1.07
N LYS A 85 9.54 24.17 2.18
CA LYS A 85 8.89 23.79 3.44
C LYS A 85 7.39 23.55 3.27
N GLU A 86 6.71 24.45 2.55
CA GLU A 86 5.27 24.29 2.27
C GLU A 86 5.00 23.04 1.42
N LYS A 87 5.84 22.78 0.43
CA LYS A 87 5.72 21.63 -0.46
C LYS A 87 5.95 20.32 0.28
N GLU A 88 6.98 20.26 1.12
CA GLU A 88 7.27 19.08 1.94
C GLU A 88 6.15 18.80 2.94
N ALA A 89 5.58 19.81 3.58
CA ALA A 89 4.44 19.65 4.47
C ALA A 89 3.23 19.05 3.73
N LYS A 90 2.93 19.50 2.50
CA LYS A 90 1.87 18.93 1.67
C LYS A 90 2.13 17.47 1.29
N ILE A 91 3.37 17.11 0.99
CA ILE A 91 3.77 15.74 0.66
C ILE A 91 3.63 14.85 1.90
N GLN A 92 4.13 15.28 3.06
CA GLN A 92 4.02 14.55 4.32
C GLN A 92 2.55 14.34 4.73
N ALA A 93 1.73 15.37 4.62
CA ALA A 93 0.29 15.23 4.88
C ALA A 93 -0.38 14.20 3.96
N LYS A 94 0.02 14.13 2.69
CA LYS A 94 -0.48 13.11 1.75
C LYS A 94 -0.03 11.71 2.15
N ILE A 95 1.24 11.53 2.51
CA ILE A 95 1.79 10.25 2.97
C ILE A 95 1.04 9.76 4.21
N GLN A 96 0.83 10.64 5.20
CA GLN A 96 0.10 10.31 6.42
C GLN A 96 -1.35 9.90 6.13
N LYS A 97 -2.05 10.63 5.25
CA LYS A 97 -3.42 10.26 4.84
C LYS A 97 -3.47 8.88 4.19
N LEU A 98 -2.51 8.57 3.33
CA LEU A 98 -2.44 7.26 2.67
C LEU A 98 -2.13 6.13 3.64
N ALA A 99 -1.22 6.35 4.61
CA ALA A 99 -0.94 5.40 5.66
C ALA A 99 -2.16 5.13 6.54
N GLN A 100 -2.83 6.19 7.02
CA GLN A 100 -4.06 6.08 7.82
C GLN A 100 -5.19 5.35 7.07
N ALA A 101 -5.37 5.65 5.78
CA ALA A 101 -6.36 4.97 4.94
C ALA A 101 -6.02 3.48 4.76
N GLY A 102 -4.74 3.14 4.59
CA GLY A 102 -4.26 1.76 4.52
C GLY A 102 -4.50 1.00 5.82
N ASP A 103 -4.15 1.60 6.96
CA ASP A 103 -4.35 1.00 8.29
C ASP A 103 -5.84 0.80 8.60
N ALA A 104 -6.68 1.76 8.27
CA ALA A 104 -8.13 1.67 8.44
C ALA A 104 -8.73 0.55 7.58
N ALA A 105 -8.30 0.45 6.31
CA ALA A 105 -8.74 -0.63 5.41
C ALA A 105 -8.27 -2.01 5.90
N ALA A 106 -7.02 -2.13 6.39
CA ALA A 106 -6.50 -3.36 6.95
C ALA A 106 -7.26 -3.80 8.21
N LYS A 107 -7.56 -2.87 9.12
CA LYS A 107 -8.39 -3.16 10.32
C LYS A 107 -9.79 -3.62 9.94
N ALA A 108 -10.45 -2.93 9.02
CA ALA A 108 -11.79 -3.32 8.55
C ALA A 108 -11.79 -4.72 7.89
N ALA A 109 -10.75 -5.05 7.12
CA ALA A 109 -10.59 -6.37 6.53
C ALA A 109 -10.39 -7.46 7.58
N LEU A 110 -9.55 -7.23 8.61
CA LEU A 110 -9.34 -8.15 9.72
C LEU A 110 -10.61 -8.37 10.55
N GLU A 111 -11.39 -7.33 10.82
CA GLU A 111 -12.67 -7.43 11.51
C GLU A 111 -13.70 -8.21 10.68
N ALA A 112 -13.76 -7.99 9.38
CA ALA A 112 -14.63 -8.75 8.48
C ALA A 112 -14.22 -10.23 8.44
N GLU A 113 -12.93 -10.53 8.37
CA GLU A 113 -12.42 -11.90 8.40
C GLU A 113 -12.70 -12.59 9.73
N ALA A 114 -12.52 -11.89 10.86
CA ALA A 114 -12.84 -12.43 12.18
C ALA A 114 -14.32 -12.81 12.31
N LYS A 115 -15.24 -11.97 11.80
CA LYS A 115 -16.68 -12.28 11.77
C LYS A 115 -16.99 -13.51 10.93
N VAL A 116 -16.37 -13.64 9.74
CA VAL A 116 -16.57 -14.81 8.87
C VAL A 116 -15.99 -16.07 9.53
N ARG A 117 -14.84 -15.95 10.21
CA ARG A 117 -14.23 -17.07 10.95
C ARG A 117 -15.13 -17.53 12.09
N ALA A 118 -15.62 -16.61 12.92
CA ALA A 118 -16.54 -16.94 14.02
C ALA A 118 -17.82 -17.63 13.51
N ALA A 119 -18.42 -17.12 12.43
CA ALA A 119 -19.59 -17.76 11.84
C ALA A 119 -19.31 -19.18 11.33
N LYS A 120 -18.15 -19.41 10.72
CA LYS A 120 -17.74 -20.75 10.28
C LYS A 120 -17.48 -21.69 11.46
N GLU A 121 -16.86 -21.21 12.53
CA GLU A 121 -16.62 -22.00 13.74
C GLU A 121 -17.94 -22.44 14.40
N GLU A 122 -18.96 -21.56 14.45
CA GLU A 122 -20.28 -21.91 14.92
C GLU A 122 -20.94 -22.99 14.07
N ILE A 123 -20.84 -22.90 12.74
CA ILE A 123 -21.39 -23.92 11.83
C ILE A 123 -20.67 -25.25 12.03
N ILE A 124 -19.35 -25.23 12.17
CA ILE A 124 -18.55 -26.43 12.42
C ILE A 124 -18.89 -27.05 13.76
N ALA A 125 -19.08 -26.23 14.82
CA ALA A 125 -19.46 -26.69 16.16
C ALA A 125 -20.84 -27.35 16.11
N LYS A 126 -21.82 -26.73 15.43
CA LYS A 126 -23.16 -27.32 15.25
C LYS A 126 -23.12 -28.65 14.53
N LYS A 127 -22.39 -28.75 13.42
CA LYS A 127 -22.21 -29.99 12.66
C LYS A 127 -21.52 -31.09 13.49
N LYS A 128 -20.51 -30.74 14.29
CA LYS A 128 -19.84 -31.69 15.17
C LYS A 128 -20.78 -32.18 16.27
N ALA A 129 -21.60 -31.29 16.84
CA ALA A 129 -22.60 -31.67 17.82
C ALA A 129 -23.67 -32.59 17.22
N GLU A 130 -24.15 -32.32 16.02
CA GLU A 130 -25.10 -33.15 15.30
C GLU A 130 -24.54 -34.55 14.98
N LEU A 131 -23.26 -34.61 14.51
CA LEU A 131 -22.57 -35.89 14.25
C LEU A 131 -22.38 -36.69 15.53
N ALA A 132 -21.94 -36.04 16.62
CA ALA A 132 -21.77 -36.71 17.91
C ALA A 132 -23.12 -37.23 18.47
N ALA A 133 -24.23 -36.47 18.31
CA ALA A 133 -25.57 -36.89 18.69
C ALA A 133 -26.06 -38.08 17.84
N ALA A 134 -25.77 -38.07 16.52
CA ALA A 134 -26.14 -39.17 15.64
C ALA A 134 -25.31 -40.45 15.92
N GLU A 135 -24.05 -40.33 16.28
CA GLU A 135 -23.20 -41.46 16.69
C GLU A 135 -23.63 -42.02 18.05
N ALA A 136 -24.01 -41.15 18.99
CA ALA A 136 -24.55 -41.58 20.30
C ALA A 136 -25.90 -42.29 20.11
N ALA A 137 -26.77 -41.78 19.25
CA ALA A 137 -28.05 -42.45 18.95
C ALA A 137 -27.85 -43.82 18.30
N LYS A 138 -26.92 -43.95 17.35
CA LYS A 138 -26.59 -45.24 16.75
C LYS A 138 -26.02 -46.26 17.75
N LYS A 139 -25.15 -45.82 18.67
CA LYS A 139 -24.61 -46.66 19.70
C LYS A 139 -25.68 -47.11 20.68
N ALA A 140 -26.61 -46.22 21.06
CA ALA A 140 -27.75 -46.57 21.93
C ALA A 140 -28.70 -47.57 21.26
N GLU A 141 -28.90 -47.45 19.95
CA GLU A 141 -29.75 -48.37 19.17
C GLU A 141 -29.08 -49.74 19.03
N GLU A 142 -27.74 -49.78 18.86
CA GLU A 142 -26.92 -51.03 18.74
C GLU A 142 -26.85 -51.73 20.10
N GLU A 143 -26.74 -50.98 21.22
CA GLU A 143 -26.73 -51.50 22.59
C GLU A 143 -28.15 -52.03 23.00
N ALA A 144 -29.22 -51.34 22.54
CA ALA A 144 -30.59 -51.82 22.73
C ALA A 144 -30.94 -53.06 21.90
N ALA A 145 -30.30 -53.23 20.73
CA ALA A 145 -30.47 -54.41 19.90
C ALA A 145 -29.65 -55.62 20.40
N ALA A 146 -28.56 -55.42 21.15
CA ALA A 146 -27.74 -56.47 21.74
C ALA A 146 -28.28 -57.02 23.06
N ALA A 147 -29.18 -56.26 23.77
CA ALA A 147 -29.75 -56.65 25.05
C ALA A 147 -30.72 -57.84 25.07
N PRO A 148 -31.41 -58.29 23.96
CA PRO A 148 -32.27 -59.48 24.03
C PRO A 148 -31.55 -60.82 23.83
N GLU A 149 -30.29 -60.85 23.46
CA GLU A 149 -29.59 -62.11 23.16
C GLU A 149 -28.87 -62.73 24.37
N GLU A 150 -28.61 -61.95 25.42
CA GLU A 150 -27.97 -62.45 26.67
C GLU A 150 -28.97 -62.98 27.67
N ALA A 151 -30.30 -62.71 27.54
CA ALA A 151 -31.34 -63.25 28.41
C ALA A 151 -31.88 -64.63 28.03
N ALA A 152 -31.41 -65.20 26.87
CA ALA A 152 -31.87 -66.53 26.40
C ALA A 152 -30.87 -67.69 26.69
N ALA A 153 -29.74 -67.39 27.37
CA ALA A 153 -28.67 -68.39 27.58
C ALA A 153 -28.59 -68.91 29.02
N GLU A 154 -29.48 -68.53 29.95
CA GLU A 154 -29.44 -69.02 31.35
C GLU A 154 -30.80 -69.61 31.76
N ALA A 155 -31.05 -70.85 31.31
CA ALA A 155 -32.04 -71.71 31.95
C ALA A 155 -31.34 -73.00 32.43
N PRO A 156 -31.40 -73.31 33.73
CA PRO A 156 -30.66 -74.43 34.29
C PRO A 156 -31.39 -75.74 33.99
N ALA A 157 -30.61 -76.75 33.56
CA ALA A 157 -31.02 -78.15 33.57
C ALA A 157 -31.01 -78.64 35.04
N ALA A 158 -32.19 -78.99 35.55
CA ALA A 158 -32.34 -79.74 36.75
C ALA A 158 -33.09 -81.06 36.42
N GLU A 159 -32.45 -82.17 36.82
CA GLU A 159 -32.83 -83.59 36.87
C GLU A 159 -32.52 -84.46 35.67
#